data_877288832eec6e55de404cf2f24e5db1
#
_entry.id   877288832eec6e55de404cf2f24e5db1
#
_cell.length_a   1.000
_cell.length_b   1.000
_cell.length_c   1.000
_cell.angle_alpha   90.00
_cell.angle_beta   90.00
_cell.angle_gamma   90.00
#
_symmetry.space_group_name_H-M   'P 1'
#
loop_
_entity.id
_entity.type
_entity.pdbx_description
1 polymer ?
#
loop_
_entity_poly.entity_id
_entity_poly.type
_entity_poly.pdbx_seq_one_letter_code
_entity_poly.pdbx_strand_id
1 'polypeptide(L)'
;YYTMQETGLASNSDEMRKLRADYTYSYFPREMHSIRYFPSLVKYLDPSRPSVSEEKGSREWVRMRLGETYLLAAEAAGRKGDFDKAAEYINVIRKRAAWAEGEQKDPQIWLFEGGVNDTKSTYDALIVAPADLQGDFIEFILNERGRELLGETNRWEDLVRCELLYDWVKKYNPDAIYIKPYHKLRPIPQKH
;
A
#
# COMPACT_ATOMS: atom_id res chain seq x y z
N TYR A 1 13.41 13.20 -5.73
CA TYR A 1 12.17 13.09 -6.52
C TYR A 1 12.05 11.67 -7.06
N TYR A 2 10.94 11.01 -6.77
CA TYR A 2 10.61 9.67 -7.27
C TYR A 2 9.52 9.79 -8.32
N THR A 3 9.61 9.00 -9.37
CA THR A 3 8.57 8.90 -10.40
C THR A 3 8.15 7.46 -10.60
N MET A 4 6.89 7.28 -10.95
CA MET A 4 6.30 5.98 -11.28
C MET A 4 6.26 5.73 -12.79
N GLN A 5 6.82 6.62 -13.60
CA GLN A 5 6.91 6.41 -15.06
C GLN A 5 7.66 5.09 -15.35
N GLU A 6 7.05 4.25 -16.16
CA GLU A 6 7.62 2.93 -16.52
C GLU A 6 8.80 3.06 -17.49
N THR A 7 8.75 4.04 -18.36
CA THR A 7 9.84 4.41 -19.24
C THR A 7 10.69 5.48 -18.57
N GLY A 8 11.51 5.06 -17.62
CA GLY A 8 12.45 5.97 -16.99
C GLY A 8 13.49 6.46 -17.99
N LEU A 9 13.92 7.68 -17.80
CA LEU A 9 15.14 8.17 -18.44
C LEU A 9 16.30 7.34 -17.90
N ALA A 10 17.10 6.76 -18.78
CA ALA A 10 18.29 6.05 -18.35
C ALA A 10 19.12 6.91 -17.39
N SER A 11 19.57 6.34 -16.28
CA SER A 11 20.21 7.08 -15.18
C SER A 11 21.41 7.92 -15.59
N ASN A 12 22.00 7.64 -16.75
CA ASN A 12 23.12 8.34 -17.37
C ASN A 12 22.73 9.16 -18.62
N SER A 13 21.46 9.26 -18.97
CA SER A 13 21.02 10.06 -20.12
C SER A 13 21.29 11.56 -19.92
N ASP A 14 21.43 12.29 -21.03
CA ASP A 14 21.63 13.75 -20.98
C ASP A 14 20.40 14.47 -20.43
N GLU A 15 19.21 13.92 -20.65
CA GLU A 15 17.96 14.43 -20.05
C GLU A 15 17.96 14.25 -18.53
N MET A 16 18.42 13.11 -18.03
CA MET A 16 18.56 12.88 -16.59
C MET A 16 19.62 13.81 -15.98
N ARG A 17 20.72 14.06 -16.70
CA ARG A 17 21.75 15.02 -16.25
C ARG A 17 21.20 16.43 -16.18
N LYS A 18 20.39 16.86 -17.15
CA LYS A 18 19.70 18.15 -17.14
C LYS A 18 18.73 18.24 -15.96
N LEU A 19 17.89 17.25 -15.77
CA LEU A 19 16.96 17.21 -14.63
C LEU A 19 17.69 17.31 -13.29
N ARG A 20 18.84 16.65 -13.14
CA ARG A 20 19.67 16.76 -11.92
C ARG A 20 20.33 18.13 -11.76
N ALA A 21 20.66 18.80 -12.86
CA ALA A 21 21.25 20.14 -12.83
C ALA A 21 20.21 21.22 -12.52
N ASP A 22 18.99 21.05 -13.03
CA ASP A 22 17.91 22.03 -12.92
C ASP A 22 17.14 21.93 -11.60
N TYR A 23 17.23 20.78 -10.89
CA TYR A 23 16.54 20.55 -9.63
C TYR A 23 17.50 20.39 -8.46
N THR A 24 17.17 21.01 -7.34
CA THR A 24 17.87 20.87 -6.05
C THR A 24 17.74 19.44 -5.47
N TYR A 25 16.99 18.56 -6.14
CA TYR A 25 16.64 17.23 -5.67
C TYR A 25 17.19 16.14 -6.59
N SER A 26 17.61 15.02 -6.00
CA SER A 26 17.94 13.83 -6.77
C SER A 26 16.67 13.23 -7.40
N TYR A 27 16.75 12.87 -8.67
CA TYR A 27 15.66 12.22 -9.41
C TYR A 27 15.87 10.71 -9.43
N PHE A 28 14.84 9.96 -9.02
CA PHE A 28 14.86 8.50 -8.96
C PHE A 28 13.71 7.92 -9.80
N PRO A 29 13.97 7.51 -11.04
CA PRO A 29 13.00 6.80 -11.86
C PRO A 29 12.72 5.41 -11.26
N ARG A 30 11.61 4.79 -11.67
CA ARG A 30 11.15 3.50 -11.16
C ARG A 30 12.22 2.41 -11.22
N GLU A 31 13.01 2.37 -12.27
CA GLU A 31 14.13 1.41 -12.46
C GLU A 31 15.22 1.53 -11.40
N MET A 32 15.36 2.70 -10.77
CA MET A 32 16.30 2.94 -9.68
C MET A 32 15.70 2.65 -8.30
N HIS A 33 14.41 2.32 -8.22
CA HIS A 33 13.78 1.98 -6.94
C HIS A 33 14.42 0.70 -6.40
N SER A 34 14.75 0.74 -5.14
CA SER A 34 15.40 -0.34 -4.40
C SER A 34 15.05 -0.24 -2.93
N ILE A 35 15.54 -1.14 -2.11
CA ILE A 35 15.36 -1.06 -0.66
C ILE A 35 15.96 0.24 -0.04
N ARG A 36 16.86 0.93 -0.77
CA ARG A 36 17.47 2.20 -0.32
C ARG A 36 16.78 3.42 -0.91
N TYR A 37 16.20 3.28 -2.10
CA TYR A 37 15.59 4.37 -2.85
C TYR A 37 14.18 3.99 -3.26
N PHE A 38 13.19 4.45 -2.53
CA PHE A 38 11.78 4.17 -2.77
C PHE A 38 10.91 5.34 -2.29
N PRO A 39 9.73 5.51 -2.84
CA PRO A 39 8.76 6.49 -2.35
C PRO A 39 8.39 6.19 -0.91
N SER A 40 8.63 7.13 -0.02
CA SER A 40 8.29 6.98 1.39
C SER A 40 6.79 7.10 1.62
N LEU A 41 6.27 6.29 2.53
CA LEU A 41 4.89 6.43 2.98
C LEU A 41 4.76 7.69 3.85
N VAL A 42 3.89 8.60 3.42
CA VAL A 42 3.60 9.84 4.19
C VAL A 42 2.52 9.64 5.26
N LYS A 43 1.91 8.48 5.31
CA LYS A 43 0.78 8.15 6.19
C LYS A 43 1.03 8.46 7.68
N TYR A 44 2.28 8.30 8.13
CA TYR A 44 2.71 8.56 9.51
C TYR A 44 3.66 9.75 9.64
N LEU A 45 3.84 10.50 8.58
CA LEU A 45 4.65 11.70 8.64
C LEU A 45 3.98 12.73 9.54
N ASP A 46 4.71 13.23 10.52
CA ASP A 46 4.25 14.32 11.39
C ASP A 46 4.78 15.65 10.85
N PRO A 47 3.91 16.47 10.21
CA PRO A 47 4.32 17.76 9.65
C PRO A 47 4.63 18.80 10.71
N SER A 48 4.24 18.56 11.97
CA SER A 48 4.50 19.47 13.09
C SER A 48 5.88 19.34 13.70
N ARG A 49 6.71 18.40 13.23
CA ARG A 49 8.09 18.24 13.70
C ARG A 49 8.92 19.50 13.40
N PRO A 50 9.79 19.93 14.33
CA PRO A 50 10.62 21.11 14.14
C PRO A 50 11.58 21.03 12.96
N SER A 51 11.98 19.82 12.56
CA SER A 51 12.86 19.58 11.43
C SER A 51 12.65 18.17 10.84
N VAL A 52 13.15 17.95 9.64
CA VAL A 52 13.15 16.63 8.99
C VAL A 52 14.04 15.60 9.72
N SER A 53 15.01 16.08 10.48
CA SER A 53 15.94 15.25 11.26
C SER A 53 15.40 14.87 12.63
N GLU A 54 14.27 15.46 13.06
CA GLU A 54 13.66 15.12 14.35
C GLU A 54 12.96 13.76 14.24
N GLU A 55 13.45 12.79 15.02
CA GLU A 55 12.89 11.43 15.01
C GLU A 55 11.60 11.32 15.82
N LYS A 56 11.40 12.23 16.79
CA LYS A 56 10.24 12.20 17.67
C LYS A 56 9.11 13.03 17.06
N GLY A 57 7.94 12.41 16.93
CA GLY A 57 6.72 13.08 16.53
C GLY A 57 5.67 13.01 17.62
N SER A 58 4.69 13.91 17.56
CA SER A 58 3.52 13.95 18.46
C SER A 58 2.26 13.39 17.81
N ARG A 59 2.36 12.93 16.56
CA ARG A 59 1.23 12.37 15.84
C ARG A 59 0.74 11.08 16.47
N GLU A 60 -0.57 10.97 16.64
CA GLU A 60 -1.21 9.77 17.15
C GLU A 60 -1.01 8.56 16.24
N TRP A 61 -0.80 7.41 16.83
CA TRP A 61 -0.68 6.13 16.13
C TRP A 61 -2.06 5.49 16.03
N VAL A 62 -2.51 5.29 14.81
CA VAL A 62 -3.79 4.60 14.55
C VAL A 62 -3.59 3.10 14.74
N ARG A 63 -4.24 2.53 15.75
CA ARG A 63 -4.20 1.09 16.03
C ARG A 63 -5.20 0.29 15.18
N MET A 64 -6.35 0.87 14.95
CA MET A 64 -7.43 0.31 14.17
C MET A 64 -8.29 1.46 13.63
N ARG A 65 -8.80 1.33 12.43
CA ARG A 65 -9.66 2.34 11.79
C ARG A 65 -10.83 1.69 11.06
N LEU A 66 -11.83 2.50 10.76
CA LEU A 66 -13.08 2.04 10.15
C LEU A 66 -12.87 1.23 8.86
N GLY A 67 -11.89 1.60 8.02
CA GLY A 67 -11.54 0.83 6.81
C GLY A 67 -11.17 -0.62 7.13
N GLU A 68 -10.39 -0.84 8.17
CA GLU A 68 -10.06 -2.19 8.64
C GLU A 68 -11.30 -2.95 9.13
N THR A 69 -12.19 -2.28 9.87
CA THR A 69 -13.44 -2.88 10.37
C THR A 69 -14.32 -3.37 9.22
N TYR A 70 -14.48 -2.57 8.16
CA TYR A 70 -15.21 -3.00 6.97
C TYR A 70 -14.59 -4.21 6.30
N LEU A 71 -13.26 -4.25 6.18
CA LEU A 71 -12.58 -5.38 5.54
C LEU A 71 -12.62 -6.66 6.40
N LEU A 72 -12.60 -6.54 7.74
CA LEU A 72 -12.84 -7.69 8.63
C LEU A 72 -14.28 -8.20 8.52
N ALA A 73 -15.26 -7.28 8.44
CA ALA A 73 -16.66 -7.66 8.23
C ALA A 73 -16.87 -8.33 6.87
N ALA A 74 -16.22 -7.81 5.82
CA ALA A 74 -16.24 -8.42 4.48
C ALA A 74 -15.64 -9.83 4.51
N GLU A 75 -14.51 -10.01 5.19
CA GLU A 75 -13.88 -11.32 5.33
C GLU A 75 -14.78 -12.30 6.09
N ALA A 76 -15.40 -11.86 7.19
CA ALA A 76 -16.32 -12.69 7.95
C ALA A 76 -17.54 -13.12 7.14
N ALA A 77 -18.10 -12.22 6.32
CA ALA A 77 -19.22 -12.52 5.41
C ALA A 77 -18.80 -13.53 4.34
N GLY A 78 -17.70 -13.27 3.63
CA GLY A 78 -17.21 -14.15 2.57
C GLY A 78 -16.80 -15.54 3.05
N ARG A 79 -16.23 -15.66 4.25
CA ARG A 79 -15.93 -16.97 4.88
C ARG A 79 -17.20 -17.78 5.19
N LYS A 80 -18.37 -17.11 5.31
CA LYS A 80 -19.68 -17.77 5.43
C LYS A 80 -20.34 -18.06 4.09
N GLY A 81 -19.72 -17.65 2.99
CA GLY A 81 -20.30 -17.76 1.65
C GLY A 81 -21.28 -16.65 1.30
N ASP A 82 -21.43 -15.64 2.15
CA ASP A 82 -22.28 -14.46 1.89
C ASP A 82 -21.47 -13.42 1.09
N PHE A 83 -21.31 -13.69 -0.20
CA PHE A 83 -20.53 -12.83 -1.09
C PHE A 83 -21.25 -11.52 -1.43
N ASP A 84 -22.57 -11.48 -1.34
CA ASP A 84 -23.32 -10.23 -1.49
C ASP A 84 -22.94 -9.23 -0.41
N LYS A 85 -22.96 -9.69 0.84
CA LYS A 85 -22.57 -8.84 1.97
C LYS A 85 -21.08 -8.51 1.99
N ALA A 86 -20.24 -9.45 1.59
CA ALA A 86 -18.81 -9.20 1.45
C ALA A 86 -18.53 -8.10 0.42
N ALA A 87 -19.14 -8.17 -0.75
CA ALA A 87 -19.02 -7.16 -1.81
C ALA A 87 -19.56 -5.78 -1.34
N GLU A 88 -20.69 -5.76 -0.64
CA GLU A 88 -21.24 -4.52 -0.06
C GLU A 88 -20.19 -3.81 0.82
N TYR A 89 -19.57 -4.51 1.75
CA TYR A 89 -18.56 -3.95 2.65
C TYR A 89 -17.28 -3.50 1.91
N ILE A 90 -16.79 -4.27 0.96
CA ILE A 90 -15.63 -3.91 0.14
C ILE A 90 -15.93 -2.63 -0.66
N ASN A 91 -17.12 -2.54 -1.24
CA ASN A 91 -17.52 -1.42 -2.08
C ASN A 91 -17.65 -0.10 -1.29
N VAL A 92 -17.91 -0.13 0.01
CA VAL A 92 -17.82 1.08 0.85
C VAL A 92 -16.40 1.68 0.79
N ILE A 93 -15.38 0.83 0.90
CA ILE A 93 -13.97 1.26 0.85
C ILE A 93 -13.62 1.77 -0.55
N ARG A 94 -13.98 1.02 -1.57
CA ARG A 94 -13.68 1.36 -2.97
C ARG A 94 -14.38 2.64 -3.41
N LYS A 95 -15.62 2.86 -2.99
CA LYS A 95 -16.36 4.10 -3.26
C LYS A 95 -15.66 5.32 -2.65
N ARG A 96 -15.15 5.19 -1.43
CA ARG A 96 -14.38 6.26 -0.79
C ARG A 96 -13.08 6.56 -1.53
N ALA A 97 -12.40 5.52 -2.03
CA ALA A 97 -11.12 5.63 -2.71
C ALA A 97 -11.24 6.01 -4.20
N ALA A 98 -12.43 5.86 -4.78
CA ALA A 98 -12.67 6.15 -6.18
C ALA A 98 -12.50 7.65 -6.47
N TRP A 99 -12.01 7.96 -7.68
CA TRP A 99 -11.99 9.33 -8.17
C TRP A 99 -13.42 9.87 -8.36
N ALA A 100 -13.64 11.09 -7.90
CA ALA A 100 -14.89 11.82 -8.10
C ALA A 100 -14.65 13.05 -8.98
N GLU A 101 -15.60 13.33 -9.87
CA GLU A 101 -15.52 14.52 -10.71
C GLU A 101 -15.51 15.80 -9.85
N GLY A 102 -14.61 16.72 -10.17
CA GLY A 102 -14.40 17.94 -9.40
C GLY A 102 -13.55 17.77 -8.14
N GLU A 103 -13.05 16.56 -7.86
CA GLU A 103 -12.10 16.35 -6.77
C GLU A 103 -10.84 17.18 -7.00
N GLN A 104 -10.51 18.04 -6.03
CA GLN A 104 -9.26 18.78 -6.01
C GLN A 104 -8.31 18.10 -5.03
N LYS A 105 -7.21 17.58 -5.56
CA LYS A 105 -6.11 17.05 -4.75
C LYS A 105 -5.10 18.14 -4.46
N ASP A 106 -4.38 17.98 -3.35
CA ASP A 106 -3.27 18.89 -3.03
C ASP A 106 -2.30 18.96 -4.23
N PRO A 107 -2.00 20.15 -4.75
CA PRO A 107 -1.07 20.33 -5.87
C PRO A 107 0.28 19.65 -5.64
N GLN A 108 0.77 19.58 -4.41
CA GLN A 108 2.02 18.90 -4.09
C GLN A 108 1.96 17.38 -4.34
N ILE A 109 0.78 16.78 -4.18
CA ILE A 109 0.56 15.36 -4.47
C ILE A 109 0.43 15.13 -5.98
N TRP A 110 -0.23 16.06 -6.70
CA TRP A 110 -0.40 15.99 -8.15
C TRP A 110 0.87 16.23 -8.97
N LEU A 111 1.74 17.12 -8.49
CA LEU A 111 2.96 17.49 -9.17
C LEU A 111 4.00 16.36 -9.23
N PHE A 112 3.82 15.33 -8.45
CA PHE A 112 4.79 14.24 -8.36
C PHE A 112 4.99 13.47 -9.66
N GLU A 113 4.04 13.47 -10.57
CA GLU A 113 4.10 12.60 -11.74
C GLU A 113 3.90 13.32 -13.08
N GLY A 114 4.11 14.62 -13.12
CA GLY A 114 4.06 15.38 -14.37
C GLY A 114 2.74 15.21 -15.14
N GLY A 115 1.63 15.06 -14.45
CA GLY A 115 0.31 14.88 -15.04
C GLY A 115 0.02 13.46 -15.54
N VAL A 116 0.87 12.49 -15.25
CA VAL A 116 0.66 11.08 -15.65
C VAL A 116 -0.20 10.30 -14.65
N ASN A 117 -0.52 10.88 -13.50
CA ASN A 117 -1.46 10.30 -12.53
C ASN A 117 -2.92 10.49 -12.95
N ASP A 118 -3.19 10.22 -14.21
CA ASP A 118 -4.53 10.25 -14.79
C ASP A 118 -5.37 8.99 -14.50
N THR A 119 -5.02 8.20 -13.49
CA THR A 119 -5.88 7.11 -13.04
C THR A 119 -7.12 7.69 -12.37
N LYS A 120 -8.03 8.20 -13.18
CA LYS A 120 -9.39 8.56 -12.79
C LYS A 120 -10.23 7.29 -12.72
N SER A 121 -9.85 6.39 -11.83
CA SER A 121 -10.65 5.18 -11.59
C SER A 121 -11.93 5.57 -10.87
N THR A 122 -13.00 5.68 -11.63
CA THR A 122 -14.33 5.95 -11.10
C THR A 122 -14.85 4.79 -10.26
N TYR A 123 -15.86 5.04 -9.43
CA TYR A 123 -16.47 3.98 -8.64
C TYR A 123 -16.99 2.82 -9.52
N ASP A 124 -17.60 3.12 -10.67
CA ASP A 124 -18.11 2.10 -11.58
C ASP A 124 -16.99 1.19 -12.13
N ALA A 125 -15.78 1.72 -12.29
CA ALA A 125 -14.62 0.94 -12.70
C ALA A 125 -14.02 0.09 -11.55
N LEU A 126 -14.32 0.44 -10.31
CA LEU A 126 -13.74 -0.20 -9.12
C LEU A 126 -14.70 -1.15 -8.41
N ILE A 127 -16.00 -1.11 -8.74
CA ILE A 127 -17.01 -1.92 -8.06
C ILE A 127 -16.70 -3.42 -8.15
N VAL A 128 -16.90 -4.12 -7.05
CA VAL A 128 -16.77 -5.58 -6.95
C VAL A 128 -18.15 -6.18 -6.97
N ALA A 129 -18.38 -7.09 -7.90
CA ALA A 129 -19.59 -7.92 -7.90
C ALA A 129 -19.40 -9.16 -6.99
N PRO A 130 -20.47 -9.72 -6.43
CA PRO A 130 -20.38 -10.96 -5.64
C PRO A 130 -19.74 -12.12 -6.41
N ALA A 131 -19.92 -12.17 -7.73
CA ALA A 131 -19.31 -13.17 -8.61
C ALA A 131 -17.78 -13.10 -8.63
N ASP A 132 -17.20 -11.91 -8.48
CA ASP A 132 -15.75 -11.71 -8.46
C ASP A 132 -15.10 -12.33 -7.21
N LEU A 133 -15.89 -12.60 -6.18
CA LEU A 133 -15.46 -13.13 -4.89
C LEU A 133 -15.56 -14.67 -4.79
N GLN A 134 -16.17 -15.34 -5.78
CA GLN A 134 -16.42 -16.76 -5.72
C GLN A 134 -15.20 -17.65 -5.98
N GLY A 135 -14.07 -17.07 -6.39
CA GLY A 135 -12.80 -17.76 -6.58
C GLY A 135 -12.02 -17.93 -5.29
N ASP A 136 -10.74 -17.58 -5.31
CA ASP A 136 -9.91 -17.53 -4.10
C ASP A 136 -10.24 -16.25 -3.29
N PHE A 137 -11.33 -16.34 -2.53
CA PHE A 137 -11.79 -15.24 -1.69
C PHE A 137 -10.73 -14.77 -0.69
N ILE A 138 -9.96 -15.69 -0.13
CA ILE A 138 -8.93 -15.33 0.88
C ILE A 138 -7.80 -14.54 0.22
N GLU A 139 -7.35 -14.95 -0.95
CA GLU A 139 -6.37 -14.15 -1.70
C GLU A 139 -6.94 -12.78 -2.05
N PHE A 140 -8.19 -12.71 -2.51
CA PHE A 140 -8.85 -11.45 -2.86
C PHE A 140 -8.88 -10.48 -1.66
N ILE A 141 -9.43 -10.92 -0.51
CA ILE A 141 -9.59 -10.05 0.66
C ILE A 141 -8.25 -9.64 1.27
N LEU A 142 -7.26 -10.50 1.26
CA LEU A 142 -5.91 -10.17 1.71
C LEU A 142 -5.23 -9.14 0.79
N ASN A 143 -5.48 -9.18 -0.51
CA ASN A 143 -5.01 -8.17 -1.44
C ASN A 143 -5.73 -6.84 -1.23
N GLU A 144 -7.03 -6.86 -0.97
CA GLU A 144 -7.81 -5.65 -0.64
C GLU A 144 -7.31 -5.01 0.66
N ARG A 145 -7.10 -5.82 1.72
CA ARG A 145 -6.48 -5.36 2.96
C ARG A 145 -5.08 -4.80 2.75
N GLY A 146 -4.29 -5.44 1.89
CA GLY A 146 -2.94 -4.96 1.55
C GLY A 146 -2.95 -3.57 0.88
N ARG A 147 -3.92 -3.28 0.02
CA ARG A 147 -4.08 -1.96 -0.60
C ARG A 147 -4.52 -0.90 0.39
N GLU A 148 -5.54 -1.20 1.18
CA GLU A 148 -6.14 -0.25 2.12
C GLU A 148 -5.22 0.04 3.31
N LEU A 149 -4.58 -0.99 3.86
CA LEU A 149 -3.82 -0.93 5.11
C LEU A 149 -2.29 -0.88 4.88
N LEU A 150 -1.84 -0.51 3.68
CA LEU A 150 -0.43 -0.41 3.37
C LEU A 150 0.32 0.46 4.41
N GLY A 151 1.35 -0.11 5.02
CA GLY A 151 2.16 0.55 6.04
C GLY A 151 1.56 0.58 7.44
N GLU A 152 0.40 -0.05 7.68
CA GLU A 152 -0.28 -0.05 8.98
C GLU A 152 0.06 -1.27 9.87
N THR A 153 1.13 -1.99 9.54
CA THR A 153 1.67 -3.14 10.32
C THR A 153 0.80 -4.40 10.37
N ASN A 154 -0.41 -4.39 9.83
CA ASN A 154 -1.39 -5.49 9.94
C ASN A 154 -1.05 -6.71 9.07
N ARG A 155 -0.13 -6.55 8.09
CA ARG A 155 0.13 -7.60 7.09
C ARG A 155 0.63 -8.89 7.66
N TRP A 156 1.49 -8.83 8.69
CA TRP A 156 2.01 -10.03 9.34
C TRP A 156 0.88 -10.82 10.00
N GLU A 157 0.06 -10.17 10.80
CA GLU A 157 -1.07 -10.77 11.50
C GLU A 157 -2.07 -11.39 10.51
N ASP A 158 -2.38 -10.69 9.43
CA ASP A 158 -3.27 -11.17 8.38
C ASP A 158 -2.75 -12.48 7.74
N LEU A 159 -1.49 -12.51 7.38
CA LEU A 159 -0.88 -13.68 6.76
C LEU A 159 -0.74 -14.85 7.73
N VAL A 160 -0.45 -14.58 9.01
CA VAL A 160 -0.36 -15.62 10.04
C VAL A 160 -1.72 -16.24 10.32
N ARG A 161 -2.78 -15.44 10.55
CA ARG A 161 -4.12 -15.96 10.85
C ARG A 161 -4.79 -16.68 9.68
N CYS A 162 -4.36 -16.36 8.44
CA CYS A 162 -4.79 -17.07 7.24
C CYS A 162 -3.87 -18.24 6.85
N GLU A 163 -2.83 -18.53 7.65
CA GLU A 163 -1.82 -19.57 7.44
C GLU A 163 -1.03 -19.43 6.13
N LEU A 164 -1.00 -18.24 5.55
CA LEU A 164 -0.37 -17.95 4.26
C LEU A 164 1.00 -17.27 4.37
N LEU A 165 1.50 -17.00 5.58
CA LEU A 165 2.75 -16.24 5.76
C LEU A 165 3.91 -16.84 4.99
N TYR A 166 4.16 -18.12 5.14
CA TYR A 166 5.30 -18.80 4.50
C TYR A 166 5.20 -18.74 2.97
N ASP A 167 4.06 -19.15 2.44
CA ASP A 167 3.85 -19.26 0.99
C ASP A 167 3.87 -17.89 0.31
N TRP A 168 3.23 -16.90 0.90
CA TRP A 168 3.19 -15.56 0.34
C TRP A 168 4.53 -14.82 0.45
N VAL A 169 5.21 -14.95 1.57
CA VAL A 169 6.55 -14.35 1.70
C VAL A 169 7.50 -14.98 0.68
N LYS A 170 7.46 -16.30 0.51
CA LYS A 170 8.28 -16.98 -0.48
C LYS A 170 7.93 -16.61 -1.93
N LYS A 171 6.64 -16.38 -2.21
CA LYS A 171 6.16 -16.00 -3.55
C LYS A 171 6.51 -14.55 -3.91
N TYR A 172 6.41 -13.62 -2.96
CA TYR A 172 6.44 -12.19 -3.24
C TYR A 172 7.66 -11.43 -2.69
N ASN A 173 8.46 -12.05 -1.83
CA ASN A 173 9.66 -11.44 -1.27
C ASN A 173 10.91 -12.29 -1.56
N PRO A 174 11.60 -12.05 -2.66
CA PRO A 174 12.79 -12.82 -3.03
C PRO A 174 13.94 -12.68 -2.02
N ASP A 175 13.97 -11.60 -1.23
CA ASP A 175 15.01 -11.38 -0.23
C ASP A 175 14.81 -12.20 1.05
N ALA A 176 13.63 -12.75 1.25
CA ALA A 176 13.30 -13.55 2.43
C ALA A 176 13.75 -15.03 2.28
N ILE A 177 14.99 -15.26 1.86
CA ILE A 177 15.54 -16.59 1.57
C ILE A 177 15.54 -17.56 2.77
N TYR A 178 15.52 -17.02 3.99
CA TYR A 178 15.57 -17.79 5.24
C TYR A 178 14.19 -18.06 5.86
N ILE A 179 13.10 -17.66 5.18
CA ILE A 179 11.75 -17.91 5.71
C ILE A 179 11.50 -19.42 5.89
N LYS A 180 10.90 -19.79 7.00
CA LYS A 180 10.52 -21.16 7.35
C LYS A 180 9.07 -21.21 7.85
N PRO A 181 8.37 -22.36 7.76
CA PRO A 181 6.99 -22.46 8.19
C PRO A 181 6.76 -22.11 9.66
N TYR A 182 7.74 -22.32 10.53
CA TYR A 182 7.63 -22.00 11.97
C TYR A 182 7.78 -20.50 12.27
N HIS A 183 8.17 -19.66 11.31
CA HIS A 183 8.27 -18.22 11.53
C HIS A 183 6.91 -17.53 11.74
N LYS A 184 5.81 -18.24 11.56
CA LYS A 184 4.49 -17.78 12.01
C LYS A 184 4.42 -17.64 13.55
N LEU A 185 5.29 -18.34 14.27
CA LEU A 185 5.45 -18.20 15.71
C LEU A 185 6.51 -17.12 15.99
N ARG A 186 6.17 -16.19 16.87
CA ARG A 186 7.16 -15.22 17.35
C ARG A 186 8.01 -15.86 18.44
N PRO A 187 9.33 -15.61 18.47
CA PRO A 187 10.16 -16.11 19.55
C PRO A 187 9.72 -15.50 20.90
N ILE A 188 9.74 -16.31 21.94
CA ILE A 188 9.56 -15.81 23.30
C ILE A 188 10.85 -15.08 23.69
N PRO A 189 10.80 -13.78 24.05
CA PRO A 189 11.99 -13.05 24.46
C PRO A 189 12.64 -13.73 25.67
N GLN A 190 13.93 -14.00 25.59
CA GLN A 190 14.68 -14.40 26.75
C GLN A 190 14.87 -13.17 27.64
N LYS A 191 14.63 -13.34 28.95
CA LYS A 191 15.03 -12.31 29.92
C LYS A 191 16.56 -12.20 29.91
N HIS A 192 17.04 -11.02 29.63
CA HIS A 192 18.44 -10.64 29.83
C HIS A 192 18.64 -10.22 31.29
#